data_e813237f5d148acfa7553a97384945a5
#
_entry.id   e813237f5d148acfa7553a97384945a5
#
_cell.length_a   1.000
_cell.length_b   1.000
_cell.length_c   1.000
_cell.angle_alpha   90.00
_cell.angle_beta   90.00
_cell.angle_gamma   90.00
#
_symmetry.space_group_name_H-M   'P 1'
#
loop_
_entity.id
_entity.type
_entity.pdbx_description
1 polymer ?
#
loop_
_entity_poly.entity_id
_entity_poly.type
_entity_poly.pdbx_seq_one_letter_code
_entity_poly.pdbx_strand_id
1 'polypeptide(L)'
;YNPWSILNYLDLGGVAQPYWGNTSDNAIVHRLFQQADARLADDLRTLASGRRLERPLNLATVFSELDLLGGGASPSALWGQLYLAGYVTTDDIAFPNDDMMPRRLRLPNREVAWLYRREFTECTQSVIGDLDLLLRFRQALVSGDEAALARSLDELLTKSPSYFDLVSENSYHMLLLGLVCDLPGYRFPLSNRESGDGRPDIALIPELEHQNSLAAIVIEVKDARYPPRS
;
A
#
# COMPACT_ATOMS: atom_id res chain seq x y z
N TYR A 1 -7.14 -18.95 -0.86
CA TYR A 1 -7.48 -18.73 0.56
C TYR A 1 -6.67 -19.68 1.43
N ASN A 2 -6.17 -19.19 2.56
CA ASN A 2 -5.48 -20.01 3.55
C ASN A 2 -6.49 -21.00 4.19
N PRO A 3 -6.14 -22.28 4.39
CA PRO A 3 -7.02 -23.24 5.06
C PRO A 3 -7.50 -22.79 6.45
N TRP A 4 -6.66 -22.11 7.21
CA TRP A 4 -7.01 -21.52 8.50
C TRP A 4 -8.16 -20.50 8.38
N SER A 5 -8.11 -19.61 7.40
CA SER A 5 -9.18 -18.64 7.16
C SER A 5 -10.50 -19.31 6.77
N ILE A 6 -10.44 -20.39 5.98
CA ILE A 6 -11.64 -21.14 5.59
C ILE A 6 -12.27 -21.84 6.80
N LEU A 7 -11.46 -22.48 7.64
CA LEU A 7 -11.95 -23.17 8.84
C LEU A 7 -12.62 -22.19 9.80
N ASN A 8 -11.97 -21.04 10.09
CA ASN A 8 -12.54 -20.02 10.97
C ASN A 8 -13.81 -19.38 10.37
N TYR A 9 -13.85 -19.17 9.06
CA TYR A 9 -15.04 -18.68 8.37
C TYR A 9 -16.24 -19.62 8.56
N LEU A 10 -16.02 -20.93 8.44
CA LEU A 10 -17.06 -21.94 8.64
C LEU A 10 -17.47 -22.03 10.11
N ASP A 11 -16.51 -22.04 11.04
CA ASP A 11 -16.75 -22.13 12.48
C ASP A 11 -17.55 -20.93 13.02
N LEU A 12 -17.31 -19.74 12.48
CA LEU A 12 -18.02 -18.51 12.83
C LEU A 12 -19.27 -18.23 11.98
N GLY A 13 -19.84 -19.27 11.38
CA GLY A 13 -21.14 -19.16 10.70
C GLY A 13 -21.11 -18.34 9.41
N GLY A 14 -19.98 -18.25 8.72
CA GLY A 14 -19.84 -17.58 7.44
C GLY A 14 -19.58 -16.06 7.55
N VAL A 15 -19.12 -15.58 8.69
CA VAL A 15 -18.73 -14.18 8.86
C VAL A 15 -17.43 -13.90 8.11
N ALA A 16 -17.48 -12.98 7.14
CA ALA A 16 -16.30 -12.60 6.35
C ALA A 16 -15.46 -11.57 7.11
N GLN A 17 -14.30 -12.01 7.61
CA GLN A 17 -13.30 -11.14 8.26
C GLN A 17 -11.88 -11.65 7.97
N PRO A 18 -10.84 -10.85 8.21
CA PRO A 18 -9.45 -11.24 7.93
C PRO A 18 -8.89 -12.15 9.03
N TYR A 19 -9.15 -13.43 8.96
CA TYR A 19 -8.71 -14.42 9.94
C TYR A 19 -7.21 -14.66 9.97
N TRP A 20 -6.55 -14.56 8.82
CA TRP A 20 -5.10 -14.76 8.69
C TRP A 20 -4.30 -13.55 9.15
N GLY A 21 -4.89 -12.36 9.06
CA GLY A 21 -4.25 -11.10 9.45
C GLY A 21 -3.79 -11.03 10.92
N ASN A 22 -4.28 -11.91 11.78
CA ASN A 22 -3.95 -11.94 13.21
C ASN A 22 -3.00 -13.10 13.60
N THR A 23 -2.39 -13.76 12.62
CA THR A 23 -1.42 -14.84 12.89
C THR A 23 0.00 -14.29 12.93
N SER A 24 0.90 -14.95 13.69
CA SER A 24 2.32 -14.59 13.83
C SER A 24 3.11 -14.63 12.51
N ASP A 25 2.56 -15.26 11.48
CA ASP A 25 3.22 -15.44 10.18
C ASP A 25 3.31 -14.16 9.34
N ASN A 26 2.60 -13.09 9.73
CA ASN A 26 2.61 -11.82 9.01
C ASN A 26 3.86 -10.96 9.25
N ALA A 27 4.78 -11.40 10.11
CA ALA A 27 6.03 -10.69 10.40
C ALA A 27 6.88 -10.42 9.13
N ILE A 28 6.77 -11.28 8.12
CA ILE A 28 7.46 -11.09 6.83
C ILE A 28 6.94 -9.84 6.12
N VAL A 29 5.63 -9.70 6.00
CA VAL A 29 5.02 -8.54 5.33
C VAL A 29 5.30 -7.27 6.10
N HIS A 30 5.19 -7.31 7.44
CA HIS A 30 5.51 -6.16 8.29
C HIS A 30 6.96 -5.69 8.10
N ARG A 31 7.96 -6.60 8.14
CA ARG A 31 9.35 -6.25 7.87
C ARG A 31 9.56 -5.70 6.47
N LEU A 32 8.89 -6.29 5.48
CA LEU A 32 8.95 -5.85 4.10
C LEU A 32 8.54 -4.38 3.96
N PHE A 33 7.43 -3.99 4.60
CA PHE A 33 6.95 -2.61 4.57
C PHE A 33 7.87 -1.65 5.33
N GLN A 34 8.44 -2.07 6.47
CA GLN A 34 9.36 -1.24 7.25
C GLN A 34 10.70 -0.99 6.55
N GLN A 35 11.16 -1.92 5.73
CA GLN A 35 12.48 -1.89 5.09
C GLN A 35 12.39 -1.61 3.58
N ALA A 36 11.20 -1.35 3.05
CA ALA A 36 11.00 -1.09 1.64
C ALA A 36 11.74 0.19 1.21
N ASP A 37 12.59 0.05 0.19
CA ASP A 37 13.07 1.21 -0.56
C ASP A 37 11.93 1.82 -1.40
N ALA A 38 12.17 2.96 -2.01
CA ALA A 38 11.16 3.68 -2.80
C ALA A 38 10.56 2.82 -3.94
N ARG A 39 11.36 1.95 -4.57
CA ARG A 39 10.92 1.07 -5.65
C ARG A 39 10.02 -0.05 -5.13
N LEU A 40 10.43 -0.71 -4.05
CA LEU A 40 9.63 -1.77 -3.44
C LEU A 40 8.34 -1.22 -2.86
N ALA A 41 8.38 -0.05 -2.22
CA ALA A 41 7.19 0.63 -1.72
C ALA A 41 6.19 0.94 -2.84
N ASP A 42 6.65 1.36 -4.03
CA ASP A 42 5.81 1.56 -5.22
C ASP A 42 5.18 0.26 -5.74
N ASP A 43 5.95 -0.82 -5.72
CA ASP A 43 5.48 -2.15 -6.09
C ASP A 43 4.38 -2.65 -5.13
N LEU A 44 4.61 -2.54 -3.83
CA LEU A 44 3.64 -2.94 -2.79
C LEU A 44 2.35 -2.12 -2.90
N ARG A 45 2.47 -0.82 -3.16
CA ARG A 45 1.34 0.07 -3.42
C ARG A 45 0.56 -0.35 -4.67
N THR A 46 1.26 -0.67 -5.76
CA THR A 46 0.64 -1.15 -7.00
C THR A 46 -0.24 -2.37 -6.74
N LEU A 47 0.28 -3.33 -5.97
CA LEU A 47 -0.47 -4.52 -5.57
C LEU A 47 -1.65 -4.18 -4.64
N ALA A 48 -1.44 -3.33 -3.63
CA ALA A 48 -2.50 -2.93 -2.68
C ALA A 48 -3.66 -2.19 -3.35
N SER A 49 -3.39 -1.46 -4.45
CA SER A 49 -4.41 -0.82 -5.30
C SER A 49 -5.22 -1.81 -6.16
N GLY A 50 -4.90 -3.10 -6.10
CA GLY A 50 -5.55 -4.15 -6.90
C GLY A 50 -5.02 -4.24 -8.33
N ARG A 51 -3.95 -3.52 -8.67
CA ARG A 51 -3.30 -3.60 -9.98
C ARG A 51 -2.35 -4.79 -10.05
N ARG A 52 -1.99 -5.16 -11.28
CA ARG A 52 -1.00 -6.18 -11.56
C ARG A 52 0.40 -5.56 -11.65
N LEU A 53 1.39 -6.31 -11.22
CA LEU A 53 2.79 -5.94 -11.20
C LEU A 53 3.61 -6.98 -11.96
N GLU A 54 4.43 -6.57 -12.92
CA GLU A 54 5.31 -7.49 -13.63
C GLU A 54 6.67 -7.59 -12.95
N ARG A 55 6.98 -8.77 -12.40
CA ARG A 55 8.25 -9.06 -11.73
C ARG A 55 8.68 -10.51 -12.00
N PRO A 56 9.99 -10.77 -12.08
CA PRO A 56 10.51 -12.12 -12.14
C PRO A 56 10.29 -12.86 -10.83
N LEU A 57 10.02 -14.16 -10.91
CA LEU A 57 9.83 -15.05 -9.76
C LEU A 57 10.95 -16.08 -9.73
N ASN A 58 11.79 -16.07 -8.71
CA ASN A 58 12.69 -17.18 -8.43
C ASN A 58 12.04 -18.11 -7.38
N LEU A 59 11.60 -19.28 -7.82
CA LEU A 59 10.94 -20.27 -6.96
C LEU A 59 11.95 -21.22 -6.28
N ALA A 60 13.23 -21.14 -6.63
CA ALA A 60 14.27 -21.95 -6.02
C ALA A 60 14.90 -21.32 -4.76
N THR A 61 14.44 -20.13 -4.35
CA THR A 61 14.93 -19.42 -3.17
C THR A 61 14.55 -20.09 -1.87
N VAL A 62 15.43 -20.02 -0.86
CA VAL A 62 15.17 -20.52 0.49
C VAL A 62 14.88 -19.36 1.45
N PHE A 63 14.09 -19.62 2.49
CA PHE A 63 13.66 -18.61 3.47
C PHE A 63 14.82 -17.89 4.17
N SER A 64 16.00 -18.53 4.32
CA SER A 64 17.19 -17.90 4.89
C SER A 64 17.74 -16.75 4.05
N GLU A 65 17.35 -16.65 2.78
CA GLU A 65 17.73 -15.53 1.90
C GLU A 65 16.86 -14.28 2.12
N LEU A 66 15.73 -14.38 2.85
CA LEU A 66 14.91 -13.25 3.27
C LEU A 66 15.49 -12.45 4.46
N ASP A 67 16.38 -13.01 5.24
CA ASP A 67 17.17 -12.23 6.22
C ASP A 67 18.03 -11.15 5.52
N LEU A 68 17.95 -11.09 4.24
CA LEU A 68 18.72 -10.31 3.28
C LEU A 68 18.03 -9.02 2.80
N LEU A 69 16.94 -8.58 3.39
CA LEU A 69 16.50 -7.19 3.24
C LEU A 69 17.57 -6.20 3.75
N GLY A 70 18.61 -6.74 4.38
CA GLY A 70 19.81 -6.01 4.80
C GLY A 70 20.95 -5.89 3.78
N GLY A 71 20.75 -6.23 2.48
CA GLY A 71 21.74 -5.82 1.48
C GLY A 71 22.18 -6.82 0.43
N GLY A 72 21.34 -7.69 -0.09
CA GLY A 72 21.80 -8.57 -1.16
C GLY A 72 20.78 -9.50 -1.81
N ALA A 73 19.54 -9.51 -1.38
CA ALA A 73 18.54 -10.37 -2.00
C ALA A 73 18.21 -9.88 -3.40
N SER A 74 18.26 -10.80 -4.38
CA SER A 74 17.75 -10.54 -5.70
C SER A 74 16.25 -10.18 -5.62
N PRO A 75 15.77 -9.14 -6.34
CA PRO A 75 14.33 -8.84 -6.40
C PRO A 75 13.48 -10.04 -6.80
N SER A 76 13.97 -10.92 -7.66
CA SER A 76 13.27 -12.15 -8.06
C SER A 76 13.12 -13.15 -6.91
N ALA A 77 14.10 -13.20 -6.00
CA ALA A 77 14.06 -14.01 -4.79
C ALA A 77 12.95 -13.56 -3.85
N LEU A 78 12.85 -12.26 -3.60
CA LEU A 78 11.80 -11.66 -2.77
C LEU A 78 10.40 -11.99 -3.31
N TRP A 79 10.17 -11.76 -4.61
CA TRP A 79 8.87 -12.04 -5.22
C TRP A 79 8.55 -13.53 -5.25
N GLY A 80 9.55 -14.39 -5.46
CA GLY A 80 9.42 -15.85 -5.36
C GLY A 80 8.96 -16.28 -3.97
N GLN A 81 9.54 -15.73 -2.92
CA GLN A 81 9.18 -16.01 -1.53
C GLN A 81 7.75 -15.55 -1.19
N LEU A 82 7.39 -14.32 -1.58
CA LEU A 82 6.02 -13.81 -1.37
C LEU A 82 4.98 -14.67 -2.12
N TYR A 83 5.34 -15.21 -3.28
CA TYR A 83 4.49 -16.13 -4.03
C TYR A 83 4.34 -17.47 -3.31
N LEU A 84 5.44 -18.08 -2.87
CA LEU A 84 5.42 -19.36 -2.14
C LEU A 84 4.71 -19.25 -0.79
N ALA A 85 4.84 -18.10 -0.12
CA ALA A 85 4.14 -17.82 1.14
C ALA A 85 2.66 -17.41 0.95
N GLY A 86 2.19 -17.24 -0.29
CA GLY A 86 0.80 -16.91 -0.60
C GLY A 86 0.42 -15.44 -0.43
N TYR A 87 1.40 -14.53 -0.33
CA TYR A 87 1.15 -13.09 -0.26
C TYR A 87 0.95 -12.44 -1.62
N VAL A 88 1.44 -13.05 -2.68
CA VAL A 88 1.13 -12.70 -4.07
C VAL A 88 0.75 -13.95 -4.84
N THR A 89 0.08 -13.78 -5.98
CA THR A 89 -0.24 -14.87 -6.91
C THR A 89 -0.08 -14.39 -8.35
N THR A 90 -0.09 -15.33 -9.28
CA THR A 90 -0.07 -15.04 -10.71
C THR A 90 -1.04 -15.96 -11.45
N ASP A 91 -1.56 -15.47 -12.57
CA ASP A 91 -2.35 -16.29 -13.52
C ASP A 91 -1.43 -16.90 -14.59
N ASP A 92 -0.18 -16.44 -14.68
CA ASP A 92 0.80 -16.96 -15.61
C ASP A 92 1.40 -18.28 -15.09
N ILE A 93 1.69 -19.21 -15.99
CA ILE A 93 2.35 -20.46 -15.61
C ILE A 93 3.79 -20.15 -15.17
N ALA A 94 4.16 -20.55 -13.96
CA ALA A 94 5.51 -20.42 -13.43
C ALA A 94 6.23 -21.77 -13.48
N PHE A 95 7.38 -21.80 -14.16
CA PHE A 95 8.26 -22.95 -14.20
C PHE A 95 9.49 -22.73 -13.31
N PRO A 96 9.96 -23.74 -12.57
CA PRO A 96 11.09 -23.60 -11.63
C PRO A 96 12.39 -23.03 -12.25
N ASN A 97 12.64 -23.26 -13.52
CA ASN A 97 13.86 -22.82 -14.22
C ASN A 97 13.66 -21.53 -15.02
N ASP A 98 12.56 -20.83 -14.82
CA ASP A 98 12.19 -19.62 -15.58
C ASP A 98 12.09 -18.40 -14.66
N ASP A 99 13.10 -18.24 -13.79
CA ASP A 99 13.20 -17.21 -12.77
C ASP A 99 13.51 -15.80 -13.34
N MET A 100 13.93 -15.73 -14.60
CA MET A 100 14.20 -14.45 -15.27
C MET A 100 13.00 -13.89 -16.03
N MET A 101 11.97 -14.70 -16.28
CA MET A 101 10.77 -14.25 -17.00
C MET A 101 9.82 -13.49 -16.07
N PRO A 102 9.46 -12.24 -16.39
CA PRO A 102 8.48 -11.49 -15.61
C PRO A 102 7.11 -12.19 -15.62
N ARG A 103 6.48 -12.20 -14.46
CA ARG A 103 5.11 -12.70 -14.27
C ARG A 103 4.21 -11.57 -13.80
N ARG A 104 2.95 -11.60 -14.20
CA ARG A 104 1.95 -10.64 -13.77
C ARG A 104 1.42 -11.01 -12.40
N LEU A 105 2.01 -10.43 -11.38
CA LEU A 105 1.66 -10.65 -9.98
C LEU A 105 0.43 -9.83 -9.58
N ARG A 106 -0.36 -10.36 -8.69
CA ARG A 106 -1.50 -9.70 -8.02
C ARG A 106 -1.69 -10.22 -6.62
N LEU A 107 -2.46 -9.52 -5.80
CA LEU A 107 -2.87 -10.04 -4.51
C LEU A 107 -3.87 -11.20 -4.71
N PRO A 108 -3.76 -12.30 -3.94
CA PRO A 108 -4.56 -13.50 -4.15
C PRO A 108 -6.02 -13.31 -3.79
N ASN A 109 -6.32 -12.52 -2.77
CA ASN A 109 -7.68 -12.35 -2.23
C ASN A 109 -7.82 -11.06 -1.40
N ARG A 110 -9.06 -10.79 -0.93
CA ARG A 110 -9.38 -9.61 -0.13
C ARG A 110 -8.69 -9.57 1.24
N GLU A 111 -8.45 -10.72 1.84
CA GLU A 111 -7.78 -10.83 3.15
C GLU A 111 -6.33 -10.34 3.07
N VAL A 112 -5.58 -10.80 2.06
CA VAL A 112 -4.21 -10.32 1.81
C VAL A 112 -4.21 -8.84 1.40
N ALA A 113 -5.18 -8.40 0.61
CA ALA A 113 -5.31 -6.99 0.27
C ALA A 113 -5.55 -6.11 1.51
N TRP A 114 -6.39 -6.58 2.44
CA TRP A 114 -6.59 -5.92 3.73
C TRP A 114 -5.30 -5.87 4.56
N LEU A 115 -4.53 -6.96 4.61
CA LEU A 115 -3.23 -7.00 5.30
C LEU A 115 -2.28 -5.94 4.76
N TYR A 116 -2.12 -5.84 3.43
CA TYR A 116 -1.24 -4.82 2.80
C TYR A 116 -1.69 -3.40 3.16
N ARG A 117 -3.00 -3.11 3.12
CA ARG A 117 -3.55 -1.80 3.49
C ARG A 117 -3.27 -1.47 4.95
N ARG A 118 -3.46 -2.42 5.83
CA ARG A 118 -3.18 -2.28 7.26
C ARG A 118 -1.71 -1.94 7.50
N GLU A 119 -0.78 -2.63 6.84
CA GLU A 119 0.66 -2.36 6.96
C GLU A 119 1.01 -0.93 6.50
N PHE A 120 0.41 -0.44 5.41
CA PHE A 120 0.57 0.96 5.00
C PHE A 120 0.11 1.92 6.10
N THR A 121 -1.04 1.66 6.70
CA THR A 121 -1.58 2.50 7.78
C THR A 121 -0.68 2.46 9.01
N GLU A 122 -0.23 1.28 9.45
CA GLU A 122 0.64 1.11 10.61
C GLU A 122 2.01 1.78 10.40
N CYS A 123 2.62 1.63 9.24
CA CYS A 123 3.86 2.33 8.89
C CYS A 123 3.68 3.85 8.96
N THR A 124 2.58 4.37 8.42
CA THR A 124 2.29 5.81 8.46
C THR A 124 2.08 6.29 9.90
N GLN A 125 1.31 5.56 10.70
CA GLN A 125 1.08 5.89 12.10
C GLN A 125 2.36 5.89 12.93
N SER A 126 3.26 4.95 12.69
CA SER A 126 4.56 4.89 13.38
C SER A 126 5.45 6.09 13.07
N VAL A 127 5.35 6.63 11.84
CA VAL A 127 6.09 7.83 11.42
C VAL A 127 5.48 9.10 12.00
N ILE A 128 4.15 9.21 11.99
CA ILE A 128 3.45 10.41 12.47
C ILE A 128 3.47 10.50 14.00
N GLY A 129 3.34 9.37 14.70
CA GLY A 129 3.31 9.28 16.16
C GLY A 129 2.10 9.93 16.84
N ASP A 130 1.20 10.55 16.09
CA ASP A 130 0.02 11.29 16.58
C ASP A 130 -1.23 10.84 15.81
N LEU A 131 -1.97 9.89 16.39
CA LEU A 131 -3.18 9.35 15.78
C LEU A 131 -4.30 10.41 15.70
N ASP A 132 -4.42 11.27 16.70
CA ASP A 132 -5.46 12.30 16.71
C ASP A 132 -5.25 13.31 15.59
N LEU A 133 -4.01 13.63 15.29
CA LEU A 133 -3.66 14.50 14.15
C LEU A 133 -4.00 13.84 12.82
N LEU A 134 -3.70 12.56 12.65
CA LEU A 134 -4.08 11.80 11.46
C LEU A 134 -5.60 11.78 11.27
N LEU A 135 -6.36 11.54 12.35
CA LEU A 135 -7.83 11.53 12.28
C LEU A 135 -8.40 12.91 11.93
N ARG A 136 -7.87 14.00 12.50
CA ARG A 136 -8.26 15.38 12.15
C ARG A 136 -8.01 15.69 10.68
N PHE A 137 -6.84 15.31 10.18
CA PHE A 137 -6.50 15.47 8.75
C PHE A 137 -7.50 14.72 7.86
N ARG A 138 -7.76 13.45 8.14
CA ARG A 138 -8.70 12.61 7.40
C ARG A 138 -10.12 13.17 7.43
N GLN A 139 -10.59 13.62 8.57
CA GLN A 139 -11.90 14.22 8.72
C GLN A 139 -12.01 15.52 7.91
N ALA A 140 -11.03 16.40 7.99
CA ALA A 140 -10.99 17.65 7.24
C ALA A 140 -10.99 17.40 5.73
N LEU A 141 -10.22 16.39 5.26
CA LEU A 141 -10.17 15.99 3.86
C LEU A 141 -11.54 15.53 3.35
N VAL A 142 -12.21 14.64 4.08
CA VAL A 142 -13.52 14.09 3.68
C VAL A 142 -14.63 15.11 3.74
N SER A 143 -14.59 16.03 4.73
CA SER A 143 -15.59 17.09 4.88
C SER A 143 -15.38 18.29 3.94
N GLY A 144 -14.19 18.39 3.29
CA GLY A 144 -13.84 19.55 2.48
C GLY A 144 -13.56 20.81 3.28
N ASP A 145 -13.19 20.70 4.58
CA ASP A 145 -12.79 21.85 5.40
C ASP A 145 -11.33 22.23 5.07
N GLU A 146 -11.18 23.16 4.15
CA GLU A 146 -9.88 23.64 3.65
C GLU A 146 -9.01 24.19 4.78
N ALA A 147 -9.58 24.94 5.71
CA ALA A 147 -8.82 25.55 6.80
C ALA A 147 -8.31 24.52 7.81
N ALA A 148 -9.13 23.52 8.15
CA ALA A 148 -8.73 22.43 9.02
C ALA A 148 -7.74 21.50 8.31
N LEU A 149 -7.91 21.26 7.01
CA LEU A 149 -7.01 20.45 6.20
C LEU A 149 -5.61 21.10 6.14
N ALA A 150 -5.53 22.40 5.82
CA ALA A 150 -4.27 23.11 5.76
C ALA A 150 -3.53 23.08 7.09
N ARG A 151 -4.22 23.37 8.21
CA ARG A 151 -3.62 23.35 9.55
C ARG A 151 -3.12 21.96 9.94
N SER A 152 -3.91 20.92 9.71
CA SER A 152 -3.52 19.55 10.06
C SER A 152 -2.36 19.04 9.18
N LEU A 153 -2.33 19.42 7.91
CA LEU A 153 -1.22 19.09 7.02
C LEU A 153 0.06 19.78 7.46
N ASP A 154 0.03 21.09 7.77
CA ASP A 154 1.18 21.84 8.26
C ASP A 154 1.73 21.24 9.56
N GLU A 155 0.86 20.88 10.49
CA GLU A 155 1.24 20.22 11.74
C GLU A 155 1.87 18.83 11.50
N LEU A 156 1.30 18.03 10.59
CA LEU A 156 1.86 16.73 10.18
C LEU A 156 3.25 16.90 9.57
N LEU A 157 3.41 17.86 8.67
CA LEU A 157 4.67 18.17 8.03
C LEU A 157 5.72 18.63 9.04
N THR A 158 5.34 19.39 10.06
CA THR A 158 6.26 19.88 11.10
C THR A 158 6.69 18.79 12.08
N LYS A 159 5.77 17.88 12.45
CA LYS A 159 6.01 16.82 13.44
C LYS A 159 6.73 15.59 12.89
N SER A 160 6.84 15.42 11.58
CA SER A 160 7.44 14.25 10.93
C SER A 160 8.80 14.54 10.26
N PRO A 161 9.78 15.09 10.98
CA PRO A 161 11.06 15.52 10.38
C PRO A 161 11.85 14.35 9.78
N SER A 162 11.77 13.14 10.34
CA SER A 162 12.51 11.97 9.84
C SER A 162 11.98 11.42 8.50
N TYR A 163 10.76 11.76 8.11
CA TYR A 163 10.23 11.43 6.78
C TYR A 163 10.75 12.40 5.70
N PHE A 164 11.23 13.57 6.11
CA PHE A 164 11.69 14.67 5.24
C PHE A 164 13.17 14.66 4.91
N ASP A 165 13.98 13.84 5.57
CA ASP A 165 15.34 13.54 5.13
C ASP A 165 15.37 12.84 3.75
N LEU A 166 14.20 12.41 3.28
CA LEU A 166 14.00 11.92 1.93
C LEU A 166 13.63 13.09 1.00
N VAL A 167 14.61 13.77 0.48
CA VAL A 167 14.57 15.01 -0.33
C VAL A 167 13.93 14.83 -1.73
N SER A 168 13.01 13.89 -1.94
CA SER A 168 12.42 13.64 -3.26
C SER A 168 10.89 13.80 -3.27
N GLU A 169 10.34 14.25 -4.40
CA GLU A 169 8.90 14.31 -4.70
C GLU A 169 8.19 12.98 -4.37
N ASN A 170 8.88 11.86 -4.56
CA ASN A 170 8.40 10.52 -4.25
C ASN A 170 8.14 10.32 -2.75
N SER A 171 8.87 11.00 -1.88
CA SER A 171 8.72 10.91 -0.41
C SER A 171 7.44 11.59 0.07
N TYR A 172 7.12 12.75 -0.46
CA TYR A 172 5.85 13.43 -0.19
C TYR A 172 4.65 12.63 -0.70
N HIS A 173 4.81 12.04 -1.88
CA HIS A 173 3.78 11.18 -2.44
C HIS A 173 3.50 9.96 -1.54
N MET A 174 4.54 9.30 -1.03
CA MET A 174 4.40 8.15 -0.12
C MET A 174 3.78 8.55 1.22
N LEU A 175 4.16 9.69 1.78
CA LEU A 175 3.54 10.23 2.99
C LEU A 175 2.04 10.48 2.77
N LEU A 176 1.69 11.23 1.73
CA LEU A 176 0.29 11.53 1.42
C LEU A 176 -0.52 10.28 1.18
N LEU A 177 0.03 9.30 0.47
CA LEU A 177 -0.62 8.02 0.26
C LEU A 177 -0.91 7.31 1.59
N GLY A 178 0.04 7.29 2.51
CA GLY A 178 -0.14 6.72 3.84
C GLY A 178 -1.19 7.46 4.68
N LEU A 179 -1.24 8.80 4.57
CA LEU A 179 -2.24 9.63 5.25
C LEU A 179 -3.67 9.29 4.80
N VAL A 180 -3.85 8.99 3.51
CA VAL A 180 -5.17 8.73 2.91
C VAL A 180 -5.46 7.24 2.66
N CYS A 181 -4.52 6.37 3.00
CA CYS A 181 -4.72 4.93 2.98
C CYS A 181 -5.79 4.55 4.01
N ASP A 182 -6.66 3.59 3.65
CA ASP A 182 -7.69 3.06 4.56
C ASP A 182 -8.68 4.10 5.10
N LEU A 183 -9.07 5.08 4.28
CA LEU A 183 -10.16 6.01 4.58
C LEU A 183 -11.51 5.27 4.54
N PRO A 184 -12.33 5.35 5.62
CA PRO A 184 -13.64 4.71 5.64
C PRO A 184 -14.52 5.16 4.47
N GLY A 185 -15.15 4.20 3.79
CA GLY A 185 -16.01 4.44 2.64
C GLY A 185 -15.30 4.69 1.31
N TYR A 186 -13.96 4.69 1.30
CA TYR A 186 -13.16 4.82 0.10
C TYR A 186 -12.43 3.51 -0.24
N ARG A 187 -12.26 3.27 -1.53
CA ARG A 187 -11.36 2.23 -2.03
C ARG A 187 -9.91 2.60 -1.72
N PHE A 188 -9.01 1.62 -1.76
CA PHE A 188 -7.59 1.91 -1.67
C PHE A 188 -7.19 2.97 -2.72
N PRO A 189 -6.42 4.00 -2.32
CA PRO A 189 -6.07 5.11 -3.20
C PRO A 189 -5.45 4.65 -4.51
N LEU A 190 -5.89 5.22 -5.61
CA LEU A 190 -5.25 5.07 -6.91
C LEU A 190 -4.16 6.12 -7.04
N SER A 191 -3.00 5.71 -7.52
CA SER A 191 -1.85 6.59 -7.63
C SER A 191 -1.17 6.44 -8.98
N ASN A 192 -0.65 7.54 -9.53
CA ASN A 192 0.07 7.60 -10.81
C ASN A 192 -0.71 6.96 -11.97
N ARG A 193 -2.03 7.10 -12.00
CA ARG A 193 -2.87 6.56 -13.06
C ARG A 193 -3.07 7.59 -14.16
N GLU A 194 -2.87 7.19 -15.41
CA GLU A 194 -3.33 7.99 -16.55
C GLU A 194 -4.85 8.12 -16.51
N SER A 195 -5.35 9.35 -16.48
CA SER A 195 -6.77 9.67 -16.51
C SER A 195 -6.97 10.85 -17.42
N GLY A 196 -7.40 10.59 -18.66
CA GLY A 196 -7.59 11.65 -19.67
C GLY A 196 -6.30 12.42 -19.97
N ASP A 197 -6.37 13.75 -19.89
CA ASP A 197 -5.24 14.65 -20.22
C ASP A 197 -4.25 14.85 -19.07
N GLY A 198 -4.37 14.10 -17.96
CA GLY A 198 -3.49 14.24 -16.79
C GLY A 198 -3.29 12.97 -15.97
N ARG A 199 -2.27 12.98 -15.11
CA ARG A 199 -2.01 11.94 -14.12
C ARG A 199 -2.16 12.54 -12.73
N PRO A 200 -3.30 12.34 -12.05
CA PRO A 200 -3.39 12.73 -10.66
C PRO A 200 -2.41 11.91 -9.82
N ASP A 201 -1.73 12.55 -8.88
CA ASP A 201 -0.79 11.85 -8.00
C ASP A 201 -1.52 10.83 -7.14
N ILE A 202 -2.67 11.21 -6.57
CA ILE A 202 -3.52 10.32 -5.79
C ILE A 202 -4.98 10.61 -6.10
N ALA A 203 -5.77 9.55 -6.33
CA ALA A 203 -7.22 9.64 -6.46
C ALA A 203 -7.91 8.71 -5.45
N LEU A 204 -8.85 9.27 -4.69
CA LEU A 204 -9.71 8.57 -3.74
C LEU A 204 -11.10 8.42 -4.36
N ILE A 205 -11.50 7.18 -4.55
CA ILE A 205 -12.80 6.84 -5.17
C ILE A 205 -13.66 6.18 -4.10
N PRO A 206 -14.88 6.71 -3.83
CA PRO A 206 -15.81 6.08 -2.90
C PRO A 206 -16.12 4.63 -3.28
N GLU A 207 -16.36 3.79 -2.30
CA GLU A 207 -16.94 2.47 -2.51
C GLU A 207 -18.34 2.59 -3.10
N LEU A 208 -18.82 1.56 -3.80
CA LEU A 208 -20.12 1.59 -4.50
C LEU A 208 -21.28 1.97 -3.57
N GLU A 209 -21.22 1.51 -2.33
CA GLU A 209 -22.23 1.77 -1.30
C GLU A 209 -22.24 3.22 -0.82
N HIS A 210 -21.15 3.96 -1.02
CA HIS A 210 -20.96 5.33 -0.55
C HIS A 210 -20.90 6.39 -1.66
N GLN A 211 -21.07 6.01 -2.93
CA GLN A 211 -20.95 6.93 -4.08
C GLN A 211 -21.94 8.09 -4.06
N ASN A 212 -23.08 7.94 -3.37
CA ASN A 212 -24.09 8.98 -3.26
C ASN A 212 -23.85 9.92 -2.05
N SER A 213 -22.96 9.56 -1.14
CA SER A 213 -22.71 10.28 0.12
C SER A 213 -21.31 10.87 0.22
N LEU A 214 -20.34 10.32 -0.51
CA LEU A 214 -18.96 10.76 -0.50
C LEU A 214 -18.53 11.25 -1.89
N ALA A 215 -17.78 12.36 -1.93
CA ALA A 215 -17.19 12.87 -3.16
C ALA A 215 -15.90 12.10 -3.52
N ALA A 216 -15.61 11.95 -4.80
CA ALA A 216 -14.27 11.54 -5.23
C ALA A 216 -13.28 12.70 -4.97
N ILE A 217 -12.08 12.37 -4.47
CA ILE A 217 -11.06 13.35 -4.12
C ILE A 217 -9.82 13.10 -5.00
N VAL A 218 -9.30 14.16 -5.59
CA VAL A 218 -8.05 14.12 -6.37
C VAL A 218 -7.03 15.00 -5.63
N ILE A 219 -5.84 14.44 -5.40
CA ILE A 219 -4.73 15.14 -4.77
C ILE A 219 -3.61 15.25 -5.80
N GLU A 220 -3.14 16.45 -6.03
CA GLU A 220 -1.96 16.77 -6.83
C GLU A 220 -0.90 17.44 -5.95
N VAL A 221 0.33 16.97 -6.05
CA VAL A 221 1.50 17.53 -5.37
C VAL A 221 2.25 18.39 -6.35
N LYS A 222 2.41 19.66 -6.04
CA LYS A 222 3.17 20.60 -6.88
C LYS A 222 4.33 21.18 -6.10
N ASP A 223 5.53 21.06 -6.66
CA ASP A 223 6.68 21.76 -6.12
C ASP A 223 6.52 23.26 -6.41
N ALA A 224 6.45 24.08 -5.35
CA ALA A 224 6.30 25.53 -5.48
C ALA A 224 7.45 26.21 -6.24
N ARG A 225 8.60 25.53 -6.39
CA ARG A 225 9.74 25.99 -7.18
C ARG A 225 9.53 25.93 -8.70
N TYR A 226 8.54 25.16 -9.14
CA TYR A 226 8.16 25.00 -10.54
C TYR A 226 6.68 25.33 -10.74
N PRO A 227 6.29 26.63 -10.84
CA PRO A 227 4.92 26.99 -11.15
C PRO A 227 4.51 26.40 -12.51
N PRO A 228 3.24 26.02 -12.70
CA PRO A 228 2.77 25.48 -13.96
C PRO A 228 3.10 26.45 -15.11
N ARG A 229 3.62 25.91 -16.20
CA ARG A 229 3.80 26.69 -17.43
C ARG A 229 2.41 27.15 -17.89
N SER A 230 2.22 28.45 -17.95
CA SER A 230 1.02 29.10 -18.49
C SER A 230 0.78 28.74 -19.93
#